data_7e3a5b1c51d73d56c603f5d69a3438f2
#
_entry.id   7e3a5b1c51d73d56c603f5d69a3438f2
#
_cell.length_a   1.000
_cell.length_b   1.000
_cell.length_c   1.000
_cell.angle_alpha   90.00
_cell.angle_beta   90.00
_cell.angle_gamma   90.00
#
_symmetry.space_group_name_H-M   'P 1'
#
loop_
_entity.id
_entity.type
_entity.pdbx_description
1 polymer ?
#
loop_
_entity_poly.entity_id
_entity_poly.type
_entity_poly.pdbx_seq_one_letter_code
_entity_poly.pdbx_strand_id
1 'polypeptide(L)'
;KRQTEYIPFLSRVLLEQGMIQSPLRAVVRKGKEHFVCDNRLEQRIEAIRHKQKNAAQKEALLSLRKHYDMDTVKDLSGFDRRLVCVPKFCPRECPGRQMCRYQRYLEEAKKQDVFILICNHNYLLADAYHRAEGYKPLLSDYRTLIVDEAHKLPEAAKQMFGKNLCMDDIREMVYYLEREHQKEEARILRTVMGEALRVVGAEQRIGKGIRETFRNTTNSVVSLWEGVEMLEFLLEKLERSVPKWIRNRLEEAKDVLELSLIHI
;
A
#
# COMPACT_ATOMS: atom_id res chain seq x y z
N LYS A 1 21.13 -1.14 9.56
CA LYS A 1 22.53 -1.53 9.58
C LYS A 1 23.31 -0.91 8.40
N ARG A 2 22.92 -1.16 7.13
CA ARG A 2 23.60 -0.57 5.94
C ARG A 2 23.67 0.95 6.02
N GLN A 3 22.56 1.62 6.30
CA GLN A 3 22.51 3.08 6.37
C GLN A 3 23.25 3.67 7.56
N THR A 4 23.21 3.01 8.71
CA THR A 4 23.75 3.55 9.98
C THR A 4 25.20 3.17 10.26
N GLU A 5 25.70 2.09 9.66
CA GLU A 5 27.04 1.59 9.90
C GLU A 5 27.93 1.63 8.66
N TYR A 6 27.48 1.01 7.55
CA TYR A 6 28.33 0.84 6.36
C TYR A 6 28.50 2.11 5.54
N ILE A 7 27.43 2.88 5.30
CA ILE A 7 27.54 4.11 4.52
C ILE A 7 28.38 5.18 5.22
N PRO A 8 28.20 5.44 6.53
CA PRO A 8 29.09 6.35 7.24
C PRO A 8 30.54 5.89 7.26
N PHE A 9 30.79 4.58 7.38
CA PHE A 9 32.15 4.03 7.30
C PHE A 9 32.75 4.26 5.89
N LEU A 10 32.03 3.85 4.84
CA LEU A 10 32.47 4.05 3.46
C LEU A 10 32.70 5.54 3.15
N SER A 11 31.80 6.38 3.58
CA SER A 11 31.90 7.84 3.42
C SER A 11 33.19 8.40 4.01
N ARG A 12 33.57 7.94 5.21
CA ARG A 12 34.82 8.33 5.87
C ARG A 12 36.04 7.89 5.08
N VAL A 13 36.07 6.59 4.68
CA VAL A 13 37.20 6.06 3.88
C VAL A 13 37.35 6.80 2.56
N LEU A 14 36.29 7.11 1.86
CA LEU A 14 36.34 7.84 0.59
C LEU A 14 36.78 9.30 0.75
N LEU A 15 36.40 9.94 1.86
CA LEU A 15 36.87 11.28 2.22
C LEU A 15 38.39 11.27 2.53
N GLU A 16 38.85 10.31 3.34
CA GLU A 16 40.28 10.16 3.68
C GLU A 16 41.15 9.88 2.46
N GLN A 17 40.59 9.16 1.47
CA GLN A 17 41.29 8.90 0.18
C GLN A 17 41.18 10.06 -0.83
N GLY A 18 40.47 11.12 -0.50
CA GLY A 18 40.26 12.27 -1.40
C GLY A 18 39.35 11.95 -2.60
N MET A 19 38.63 10.83 -2.57
CA MET A 19 37.74 10.39 -3.66
C MET A 19 36.41 11.17 -3.69
N ILE A 20 35.99 11.70 -2.55
CA ILE A 20 34.82 12.58 -2.41
C ILE A 20 35.23 13.84 -1.59
N GLN A 21 34.50 14.94 -1.82
CA GLN A 21 34.73 16.20 -1.14
C GLN A 21 33.79 16.47 0.04
N SER A 22 32.69 15.72 0.12
CA SER A 22 31.69 15.83 1.19
C SER A 22 31.15 14.46 1.60
N PRO A 23 30.65 14.33 2.84
CA PRO A 23 30.11 13.05 3.31
C PRO A 23 28.95 12.55 2.47
N LEU A 24 28.93 11.24 2.21
CA LEU A 24 27.82 10.58 1.54
C LEU A 24 26.57 10.61 2.45
N ARG A 25 25.50 11.20 1.96
CA ARG A 25 24.20 11.17 2.63
C ARG A 25 23.30 10.15 1.96
N ALA A 26 22.80 9.23 2.77
CA ALA A 26 21.87 8.19 2.32
C ALA A 26 20.51 8.33 2.99
N VAL A 27 19.46 8.10 2.22
CA VAL A 27 18.08 8.07 2.73
C VAL A 27 17.40 6.77 2.31
N VAL A 28 16.75 6.10 3.27
CA VAL A 28 15.92 4.90 3.01
C VAL A 28 14.51 5.35 2.68
N ARG A 29 14.02 4.96 1.51
CA ARG A 29 12.64 5.22 1.06
C ARG A 29 11.77 4.01 1.34
N LYS A 30 10.66 4.22 2.05
CA LYS A 30 9.68 3.19 2.42
C LYS A 30 8.27 3.66 2.12
N GLY A 31 7.33 2.73 1.99
CA GLY A 31 5.91 3.01 1.87
C GLY A 31 5.33 3.74 3.09
N LYS A 32 4.19 4.37 2.91
CA LYS A 32 3.49 5.15 3.96
C LYS A 32 3.13 4.30 5.17
N GLU A 33 2.85 3.03 4.95
CA GLU A 33 2.47 2.03 5.96
C GLU A 33 3.56 1.74 6.99
N HIS A 34 4.79 2.16 6.71
CA HIS A 34 5.92 2.05 7.64
C HIS A 34 6.05 3.25 8.60
N PHE A 35 5.29 4.32 8.36
CA PHE A 35 5.39 5.54 9.12
C PHE A 35 4.13 5.84 9.93
N VAL A 36 4.32 6.40 11.13
CA VAL A 36 3.22 6.76 12.00
C VAL A 36 2.58 8.09 11.58
N CYS A 37 1.25 8.15 11.65
CA CYS A 37 0.47 9.38 11.57
C CYS A 37 0.19 9.88 13.00
N ASP A 38 0.67 11.05 13.37
CA ASP A 38 0.54 11.58 14.71
C ASP A 38 -0.93 11.71 15.16
N ASN A 39 -1.81 12.18 14.29
CA ASN A 39 -3.24 12.28 14.61
C ASN A 39 -3.87 10.91 14.91
N ARG A 40 -3.57 9.89 14.10
CA ARG A 40 -4.06 8.53 14.32
C ARG A 40 -3.45 7.90 15.57
N LEU A 41 -2.19 8.20 15.84
CA LEU A 41 -1.50 7.73 17.04
C LEU A 41 -2.20 8.25 18.30
N GLU A 42 -2.44 9.56 18.38
CA GLU A 42 -3.08 10.15 19.57
C GLU A 42 -4.52 9.63 19.73
N GLN A 43 -5.29 9.52 18.64
CA GLN A 43 -6.62 8.91 18.68
C GLN A 43 -6.56 7.45 19.19
N ARG A 44 -5.54 6.70 18.77
CA ARG A 44 -5.36 5.31 19.21
C ARG A 44 -4.95 5.22 20.68
N ILE A 45 -4.04 6.06 21.13
CA ILE A 45 -3.62 6.13 22.53
C ILE A 45 -4.82 6.47 23.41
N GLU A 46 -5.63 7.45 23.05
CA GLU A 46 -6.83 7.80 23.79
C GLU A 46 -7.85 6.66 23.82
N ALA A 47 -8.10 6.01 22.69
CA ALA A 47 -9.03 4.88 22.59
C ALA A 47 -8.65 3.67 23.46
N ILE A 48 -7.35 3.53 23.82
CA ILE A 48 -6.88 2.43 24.68
C ILE A 48 -6.59 2.85 26.11
N ARG A 49 -6.79 4.13 26.45
CA ARG A 49 -6.43 4.70 27.75
C ARG A 49 -7.00 3.90 28.94
N HIS A 50 -8.24 3.47 28.81
CA HIS A 50 -8.96 2.72 29.84
C HIS A 50 -9.05 1.21 29.57
N LYS A 51 -8.42 0.72 28.48
CA LYS A 51 -8.46 -0.71 28.14
C LYS A 51 -7.29 -1.46 28.78
N GLN A 52 -7.59 -2.67 29.28
CA GLN A 52 -6.53 -3.59 29.68
C GLN A 52 -5.78 -4.07 28.44
N LYS A 53 -4.63 -3.48 28.18
CA LYS A 53 -3.66 -3.93 27.18
C LYS A 53 -2.39 -4.40 27.86
N ASN A 54 -1.67 -5.31 27.21
CA ASN A 54 -0.31 -5.68 27.63
C ASN A 54 0.56 -4.42 27.75
N ALA A 55 1.30 -4.29 28.85
CA ALA A 55 2.16 -3.14 29.14
C ALA A 55 3.15 -2.85 27.99
N ALA A 56 3.77 -3.90 27.44
CA ALA A 56 4.68 -3.79 26.31
C ALA A 56 4.03 -3.17 25.05
N GLN A 57 2.78 -3.52 24.75
CA GLN A 57 2.04 -2.92 23.64
C GLN A 57 1.68 -1.45 23.86
N LYS A 58 1.37 -1.06 25.11
CA LYS A 58 1.17 0.35 25.45
C LYS A 58 2.45 1.14 25.31
N GLU A 59 3.55 0.60 25.80
CA GLU A 59 4.88 1.22 25.70
C GLU A 59 5.33 1.36 24.25
N ALA A 60 5.12 0.34 23.42
CA ALA A 60 5.39 0.39 21.98
C ALA A 60 4.61 1.52 21.29
N LEU A 61 3.32 1.70 21.60
CA LEU A 61 2.53 2.82 21.05
C LEU A 61 3.01 4.18 21.55
N LEU A 62 3.35 4.31 22.82
CA LEU A 62 3.87 5.56 23.39
C LEU A 62 5.25 5.90 22.82
N SER A 63 6.10 4.91 22.53
CA SER A 63 7.41 5.12 21.92
C SER A 63 7.31 5.73 20.53
N LEU A 64 6.20 5.52 19.80
CA LEU A 64 5.97 6.12 18.49
C LEU A 64 5.84 7.65 18.52
N ARG A 65 5.65 8.25 19.69
CA ARG A 65 5.77 9.72 19.85
C ARG A 65 7.17 10.23 19.55
N LYS A 66 8.19 9.40 19.81
CA LYS A 66 9.60 9.70 19.55
C LYS A 66 10.09 9.12 18.23
N HIS A 67 9.57 7.95 17.83
CA HIS A 67 9.98 7.21 16.65
C HIS A 67 8.87 7.24 15.58
N TYR A 68 9.12 7.88 14.45
CA TYR A 68 8.13 7.96 13.37
C TYR A 68 8.19 6.77 12.40
N ASP A 69 9.32 6.05 12.35
CA ASP A 69 9.48 4.80 11.61
C ASP A 69 9.07 3.62 12.50
N MET A 70 7.94 3.01 12.19
CA MET A 70 7.38 1.92 12.98
C MET A 70 8.21 0.63 12.94
N ASP A 71 9.11 0.48 11.95
CA ASP A 71 9.99 -0.69 11.86
C ASP A 71 11.10 -0.67 12.92
N THR A 72 11.33 0.48 13.54
CA THR A 72 12.32 0.63 14.64
C THR A 72 11.73 0.28 16.01
N VAL A 73 10.41 0.12 16.11
CA VAL A 73 9.71 -0.15 17.37
C VAL A 73 9.39 -1.64 17.48
N LYS A 74 9.88 -2.27 18.53
CA LYS A 74 9.56 -3.65 18.88
C LYS A 74 8.16 -3.75 19.51
N ASP A 75 7.58 -4.94 19.50
CA ASP A 75 6.32 -5.29 20.16
C ASP A 75 5.08 -4.47 19.69
N LEU A 76 5.20 -3.72 18.60
CA LEU A 76 4.07 -3.05 17.96
C LEU A 76 3.22 -4.09 17.21
N SER A 77 1.99 -4.31 17.69
CA SER A 77 1.09 -5.29 17.06
C SER A 77 0.73 -4.89 15.61
N GLY A 78 0.55 -5.88 14.73
CA GLY A 78 0.12 -5.62 13.35
C GLY A 78 -1.22 -4.89 13.26
N PHE A 79 -2.10 -5.10 14.26
CA PHE A 79 -3.36 -4.38 14.37
C PHE A 79 -3.14 -2.89 14.68
N ASP A 80 -2.33 -2.58 15.70
CA ASP A 80 -2.04 -1.18 16.05
C ASP A 80 -1.28 -0.47 14.94
N ARG A 81 -0.32 -1.16 14.29
CA ARG A 81 0.42 -0.64 13.14
C ARG A 81 -0.54 -0.15 12.03
N ARG A 82 -1.54 -0.94 11.66
CA ARG A 82 -2.55 -0.56 10.64
C ARG A 82 -3.39 0.64 11.06
N LEU A 83 -3.73 0.75 12.34
CA LEU A 83 -4.54 1.86 12.85
C LEU A 83 -3.77 3.18 12.91
N VAL A 84 -2.47 3.15 13.21
CA VAL A 84 -1.67 4.37 13.42
C VAL A 84 -0.81 4.77 12.23
N CYS A 85 -0.71 3.94 11.18
CA CYS A 85 0.11 4.27 10.00
C CYS A 85 -0.43 5.51 9.25
N VAL A 86 0.45 6.12 8.46
CA VAL A 86 0.07 7.18 7.53
C VAL A 86 -0.97 6.63 6.55
N PRO A 87 -2.15 7.26 6.43
CA PRO A 87 -3.21 6.77 5.57
C PRO A 87 -2.84 6.83 4.08
N LYS A 88 -3.42 5.92 3.30
CA LYS A 88 -3.23 5.90 1.84
C LYS A 88 -3.58 7.25 1.21
N PHE A 89 -4.65 7.86 1.69
CA PHE A 89 -5.09 9.20 1.28
C PHE A 89 -5.15 10.12 2.50
N CYS A 90 -4.23 11.10 2.57
CA CYS A 90 -4.28 12.15 3.57
C CYS A 90 -5.29 13.21 3.14
N PRO A 91 -6.19 13.67 4.04
CA PRO A 91 -7.09 14.77 3.73
C PRO A 91 -6.29 16.04 3.40
N ARG A 92 -6.82 16.87 2.50
CA ARG A 92 -6.18 18.16 2.14
C ARG A 92 -6.08 19.08 3.35
N GLU A 93 -7.09 19.08 4.20
CA GLU A 93 -7.20 19.89 5.43
C GLU A 93 -6.79 19.10 6.68
N CYS A 94 -5.68 18.36 6.60
CA CYS A 94 -5.17 17.65 7.75
C CYS A 94 -4.69 18.64 8.83
N PRO A 95 -5.25 18.64 10.05
CA PRO A 95 -4.86 19.59 11.10
C PRO A 95 -3.40 19.44 11.53
N GLY A 96 -2.79 18.27 11.34
CA GLY A 96 -1.38 18.03 11.63
C GLY A 96 -0.42 18.31 10.48
N ARG A 97 -0.86 18.86 9.34
CA ARG A 97 -0.06 18.96 8.12
C ARG A 97 1.25 19.73 8.29
N GLN A 98 1.21 20.86 9.00
CA GLN A 98 2.39 21.71 9.20
C GLN A 98 3.48 21.05 10.07
N MET A 99 3.09 20.18 10.99
CA MET A 99 4.00 19.48 11.91
C MET A 99 4.18 18.00 11.56
N CYS A 100 3.69 17.57 10.39
CA CYS A 100 3.69 16.17 9.99
C CYS A 100 5.12 15.64 9.80
N ARG A 101 5.51 14.70 10.66
CA ARG A 101 6.84 14.06 10.62
C ARG A 101 7.08 13.30 9.31
N TYR A 102 6.03 12.72 8.73
CA TYR A 102 6.13 12.06 7.43
C TYR A 102 6.39 13.05 6.29
N GLN A 103 5.74 14.22 6.29
CA GLN A 103 6.03 15.25 5.28
C GLN A 103 7.46 15.76 5.39
N ARG A 104 7.93 16.02 6.59
CA ARG A 104 9.34 16.39 6.84
C ARG A 104 10.30 15.31 6.32
N TYR A 105 10.02 14.05 6.58
CA TYR A 105 10.83 12.94 6.03
C TYR A 105 10.85 12.96 4.50
N LEU A 106 9.71 13.23 3.83
CA LEU A 106 9.66 13.34 2.38
C LEU A 106 10.47 14.51 1.84
N GLU A 107 10.46 15.64 2.55
CA GLU A 107 11.25 16.83 2.19
C GLU A 107 12.74 16.59 2.37
N GLU A 108 13.15 15.98 3.49
CA GLU A 108 14.54 15.60 3.74
C GLU A 108 15.10 14.67 2.66
N ALA A 109 14.28 13.74 2.19
CA ALA A 109 14.69 12.78 1.17
C ALA A 109 14.82 13.38 -0.25
N LYS A 110 14.37 14.61 -0.44
CA LYS A 110 14.45 15.36 -1.71
C LYS A 110 15.57 16.40 -1.74
N LYS A 111 16.29 16.55 -0.64
CA LYS A 111 17.39 17.52 -0.61
C LYS A 111 18.47 17.13 -1.61
N GLN A 112 19.08 18.13 -2.22
CA GLN A 112 20.09 17.94 -3.29
C GLN A 112 21.38 17.26 -2.80
N ASP A 113 21.63 17.27 -1.49
CA ASP A 113 22.79 16.63 -0.87
C ASP A 113 22.58 15.12 -0.59
N VAL A 114 21.41 14.56 -0.92
CA VAL A 114 21.17 13.12 -0.83
C VAL A 114 21.82 12.41 -2.01
N PHE A 115 22.87 11.66 -1.73
CA PHE A 115 23.67 10.97 -2.74
C PHE A 115 23.18 9.53 -3.01
N ILE A 116 22.68 8.86 -1.98
CA ILE A 116 22.24 7.46 -2.07
C ILE A 116 20.78 7.35 -1.62
N LEU A 117 19.94 6.81 -2.51
CA LEU A 117 18.57 6.45 -2.19
C LEU A 117 18.47 4.93 -2.07
N ILE A 118 18.01 4.44 -0.93
CA ILE A 118 17.83 3.01 -0.67
C ILE A 118 16.32 2.75 -0.61
N CYS A 119 15.83 1.81 -1.39
CA CYS A 119 14.43 1.40 -1.34
C CYS A 119 14.29 -0.12 -1.56
N ASN A 120 13.11 -0.66 -1.32
CA ASN A 120 12.80 -2.02 -1.72
C ASN A 120 12.32 -2.07 -3.19
N HIS A 121 12.22 -3.26 -3.75
CA HIS A 121 11.79 -3.48 -5.13
C HIS A 121 10.40 -2.88 -5.40
N ASN A 122 9.46 -3.03 -4.49
CA ASN A 122 8.11 -2.49 -4.66
C ASN A 122 8.10 -0.96 -4.77
N TYR A 123 8.93 -0.27 -3.97
CA TYR A 123 9.04 1.19 -4.03
C TYR A 123 9.69 1.67 -5.34
N LEU A 124 10.71 0.94 -5.82
CA LEU A 124 11.34 1.20 -7.13
C LEU A 124 10.33 1.01 -8.27
N LEU A 125 9.58 -0.09 -8.25
CA LEU A 125 8.56 -0.38 -9.27
C LEU A 125 7.42 0.65 -9.23
N ALA A 126 7.01 1.11 -8.03
CA ALA A 126 6.04 2.19 -7.90
C ALA A 126 6.55 3.51 -8.49
N ASP A 127 7.84 3.84 -8.30
CA ASP A 127 8.44 5.00 -8.94
C ASP A 127 8.47 4.87 -10.47
N ALA A 128 8.85 3.70 -10.97
CA ALA A 128 8.85 3.41 -12.41
C ALA A 128 7.44 3.55 -13.03
N TYR A 129 6.41 3.03 -12.34
CA TYR A 129 5.02 3.19 -12.75
C TYR A 129 4.61 4.65 -12.77
N HIS A 130 4.91 5.42 -11.70
CA HIS A 130 4.61 6.85 -11.66
C HIS A 130 5.24 7.62 -12.82
N ARG A 131 6.49 7.30 -13.18
CA ARG A 131 7.18 7.94 -14.31
C ARG A 131 6.55 7.56 -15.64
N ALA A 132 6.17 6.30 -15.83
CA ALA A 132 5.54 5.82 -17.05
C ALA A 132 4.16 6.47 -17.29
N GLU A 133 3.38 6.67 -16.23
CA GLU A 133 2.04 7.28 -16.27
C GLU A 133 2.08 8.82 -16.21
N GLY A 134 3.24 9.45 -16.23
CA GLY A 134 3.39 10.90 -16.12
C GLY A 134 3.02 11.48 -14.75
N TYR A 135 2.93 10.64 -13.70
CA TYR A 135 2.73 11.10 -12.33
C TYR A 135 4.02 11.66 -11.74
N LYS A 136 3.89 12.39 -10.63
CA LYS A 136 5.05 12.90 -9.91
C LYS A 136 5.92 11.74 -9.42
N PRO A 137 7.22 11.71 -9.76
CA PRO A 137 8.14 10.68 -9.31
C PRO A 137 8.21 10.57 -7.78
N LEU A 138 8.35 9.34 -7.29
CA LEU A 138 8.51 9.05 -5.86
C LEU A 138 9.96 9.19 -5.40
N LEU A 139 10.91 8.89 -6.30
CA LEU A 139 12.33 9.06 -6.10
C LEU A 139 12.81 10.32 -6.84
N SER A 140 13.88 10.95 -6.34
CA SER A 140 14.62 11.97 -7.08
C SER A 140 15.30 11.33 -8.30
N ASP A 141 15.71 12.14 -9.28
CA ASP A 141 16.43 11.62 -10.42
C ASP A 141 17.76 11.00 -10.00
N TYR A 142 18.09 9.87 -10.61
CA TYR A 142 19.30 9.10 -10.34
C TYR A 142 20.00 8.73 -11.64
N ARG A 143 21.32 8.70 -11.63
CA ARG A 143 22.15 8.31 -12.78
C ARG A 143 22.48 6.82 -12.80
N THR A 144 22.53 6.21 -11.62
CA THR A 144 22.93 4.81 -11.46
C THR A 144 21.90 4.07 -10.61
N LEU A 145 21.49 2.92 -11.05
CA LEU A 145 20.60 2.01 -10.31
C LEU A 145 21.36 0.72 -10.01
N ILE A 146 21.42 0.35 -8.74
CA ILE A 146 21.98 -0.93 -8.29
C ILE A 146 20.81 -1.76 -7.71
N VAL A 147 20.54 -2.89 -8.33
CA VAL A 147 19.49 -3.81 -7.89
C VAL A 147 20.11 -5.00 -7.16
N ASP A 148 20.00 -4.99 -5.83
CA ASP A 148 20.39 -6.11 -4.98
C ASP A 148 19.30 -7.19 -5.04
N GLU A 149 19.68 -8.48 -4.98
CA GLU A 149 18.74 -9.60 -5.07
C GLU A 149 17.83 -9.52 -6.33
N ALA A 150 18.39 -9.15 -7.47
CA ALA A 150 17.66 -8.89 -8.72
C ALA A 150 16.72 -10.02 -9.15
N HIS A 151 17.01 -11.27 -8.72
CA HIS A 151 16.16 -12.43 -8.98
C HIS A 151 14.76 -12.33 -8.32
N LYS A 152 14.59 -11.46 -7.32
CA LYS A 152 13.31 -11.19 -6.66
C LYS A 152 12.48 -10.10 -7.38
N LEU A 153 13.08 -9.35 -8.27
CA LEU A 153 12.41 -8.26 -8.99
C LEU A 153 11.20 -8.72 -9.82
N PRO A 154 11.26 -9.84 -10.57
CA PRO A 154 10.09 -10.34 -11.29
C PRO A 154 8.90 -10.68 -10.38
N GLU A 155 9.14 -11.26 -9.21
CA GLU A 155 8.07 -11.57 -8.27
C GLU A 155 7.49 -10.29 -7.65
N ALA A 156 8.31 -9.31 -7.31
CA ALA A 156 7.86 -8.01 -6.86
C ALA A 156 7.03 -7.28 -7.93
N ALA A 157 7.45 -7.36 -9.21
CA ALA A 157 6.71 -6.80 -10.33
C ALA A 157 5.35 -7.49 -10.51
N LYS A 158 5.30 -8.81 -10.39
CA LYS A 158 4.08 -9.59 -10.45
C LYS A 158 3.09 -9.22 -9.32
N GLN A 159 3.60 -8.98 -8.11
CA GLN A 159 2.77 -8.51 -6.99
C GLN A 159 2.29 -7.07 -7.17
N MET A 160 3.10 -6.22 -7.78
CA MET A 160 2.81 -4.78 -7.94
C MET A 160 1.86 -4.50 -9.10
N PHE A 161 2.10 -5.14 -10.24
CA PHE A 161 1.36 -4.91 -11.48
C PHE A 161 0.31 -5.99 -11.75
N GLY A 162 0.33 -7.08 -11.00
CA GLY A 162 -0.71 -8.08 -11.04
C GLY A 162 -2.04 -7.50 -10.54
N LYS A 163 -3.12 -7.81 -11.24
CA LYS A 163 -4.46 -7.45 -10.80
C LYS A 163 -4.87 -8.38 -9.68
N ASN A 164 -5.44 -7.82 -8.63
CA ASN A 164 -5.84 -8.54 -7.42
C ASN A 164 -7.18 -8.01 -6.95
N LEU A 165 -8.09 -8.90 -6.66
CA LEU A 165 -9.39 -8.60 -6.11
C LEU A 165 -9.60 -9.39 -4.81
N CYS A 166 -9.85 -8.70 -3.71
CA CYS A 166 -10.14 -9.33 -2.44
C CYS A 166 -11.42 -8.79 -1.80
N MET A 167 -11.98 -9.55 -0.85
CA MET A 167 -13.20 -9.14 -0.14
C MET A 167 -13.05 -7.83 0.63
N ASP A 168 -11.85 -7.50 1.06
CA ASP A 168 -11.61 -6.24 1.79
C ASP A 168 -11.72 -5.02 0.86
N ASP A 169 -11.30 -5.14 -0.40
CA ASP A 169 -11.50 -4.10 -1.42
C ASP A 169 -13.00 -3.86 -1.68
N ILE A 170 -13.76 -4.95 -1.79
CA ILE A 170 -15.21 -4.88 -1.98
C ILE A 170 -15.89 -4.21 -0.77
N ARG A 171 -15.51 -4.60 0.45
CA ARG A 171 -16.05 -4.01 1.69
C ARG A 171 -15.75 -2.52 1.80
N GLU A 172 -14.54 -2.09 1.40
CA GLU A 172 -14.16 -0.67 1.41
C GLU A 172 -15.02 0.14 0.44
N MET A 173 -15.22 -0.36 -0.79
CA MET A 173 -16.09 0.28 -1.78
C MET A 173 -17.55 0.35 -1.31
N VAL A 174 -18.08 -0.76 -0.78
CA VAL A 174 -19.45 -0.83 -0.23
C VAL A 174 -19.62 0.17 0.91
N TYR A 175 -18.69 0.23 1.85
CA TYR A 175 -18.74 1.18 2.95
C TYR A 175 -18.75 2.64 2.47
N TYR A 176 -17.95 2.96 1.46
CA TYR A 176 -17.95 4.28 0.85
C TYR A 176 -19.29 4.62 0.22
N LEU A 177 -19.86 3.73 -0.61
CA LEU A 177 -21.14 3.94 -1.29
C LEU A 177 -22.29 4.12 -0.28
N GLU A 178 -22.30 3.37 0.82
CA GLU A 178 -23.29 3.53 1.89
C GLU A 178 -23.21 4.91 2.56
N ARG A 179 -22.01 5.44 2.78
CA ARG A 179 -21.80 6.79 3.34
C ARG A 179 -22.26 7.90 2.42
N GLU A 180 -22.08 7.72 1.12
CA GLU A 180 -22.51 8.68 0.09
C GLU A 180 -23.99 8.47 -0.30
N HIS A 181 -24.77 7.79 0.55
CA HIS A 181 -26.19 7.52 0.36
C HIS A 181 -26.56 6.69 -0.88
N GLN A 182 -25.61 6.02 -1.49
CA GLN A 182 -25.79 5.13 -2.65
C GLN A 182 -26.02 3.68 -2.19
N LYS A 183 -27.08 3.49 -1.40
CA LYS A 183 -27.37 2.21 -0.71
C LYS A 183 -27.70 1.08 -1.68
N GLU A 184 -28.37 1.37 -2.78
CA GLU A 184 -28.76 0.36 -3.76
C GLU A 184 -27.52 -0.16 -4.52
N GLU A 185 -26.63 0.73 -4.94
CA GLU A 185 -25.37 0.39 -5.60
C GLU A 185 -24.45 -0.41 -4.66
N ALA A 186 -24.41 -0.02 -3.39
CA ALA A 186 -23.67 -0.76 -2.36
C ALA A 186 -24.23 -2.17 -2.17
N ARG A 187 -25.57 -2.33 -2.18
CA ARG A 187 -26.25 -3.63 -2.07
C ARG A 187 -25.94 -4.51 -3.27
N ILE A 188 -26.06 -3.95 -4.48
CA ILE A 188 -25.74 -4.65 -5.74
C ILE A 188 -24.28 -5.14 -5.70
N LEU A 189 -23.33 -4.25 -5.43
CA LEU A 189 -21.91 -4.59 -5.38
C LEU A 189 -21.63 -5.70 -4.37
N ARG A 190 -22.18 -5.59 -3.17
CA ARG A 190 -22.01 -6.61 -2.10
C ARG A 190 -22.54 -7.97 -2.53
N THR A 191 -23.74 -8.03 -3.12
CA THR A 191 -24.39 -9.27 -3.47
C THR A 191 -23.66 -9.97 -4.61
N VAL A 192 -23.44 -9.26 -5.72
CA VAL A 192 -22.87 -9.84 -6.93
C VAL A 192 -21.41 -10.25 -6.72
N MET A 193 -20.61 -9.36 -6.13
CA MET A 193 -19.20 -9.66 -5.87
C MET A 193 -19.03 -10.71 -4.78
N GLY A 194 -19.92 -10.73 -3.79
CA GLY A 194 -19.96 -11.78 -2.77
C GLY A 194 -20.23 -13.14 -3.38
N GLU A 195 -21.16 -13.24 -4.32
CA GLU A 195 -21.48 -14.49 -5.03
C GLU A 195 -20.35 -14.93 -5.96
N ALA A 196 -19.81 -14.03 -6.80
CA ALA A 196 -18.69 -14.33 -7.69
C ALA A 196 -17.47 -14.85 -6.93
N LEU A 197 -17.08 -14.18 -5.85
CA LEU A 197 -15.95 -14.59 -5.03
C LEU A 197 -16.23 -15.86 -4.22
N ARG A 198 -17.48 -16.10 -3.81
CA ARG A 198 -17.89 -17.34 -3.12
C ARG A 198 -17.76 -18.54 -4.05
N VAL A 199 -18.24 -18.42 -5.27
CA VAL A 199 -18.17 -19.50 -6.26
C VAL A 199 -16.73 -19.84 -6.61
N VAL A 200 -15.90 -18.82 -6.89
CA VAL A 200 -14.47 -18.99 -7.13
C VAL A 200 -13.77 -19.62 -5.91
N GLY A 201 -14.05 -19.12 -4.69
CA GLY A 201 -13.47 -19.62 -3.45
C GLY A 201 -13.92 -21.02 -3.07
N ALA A 202 -15.15 -21.42 -3.40
CA ALA A 202 -15.66 -22.78 -3.14
C ALA A 202 -15.01 -23.84 -4.02
N GLU A 203 -14.58 -23.46 -5.23
CA GLU A 203 -13.88 -24.34 -6.15
C GLU A 203 -12.37 -24.38 -5.92
N GLN A 204 -11.81 -23.36 -5.25
CA GLN A 204 -10.43 -23.31 -4.82
C GLN A 204 -10.30 -23.77 -3.36
N ARG A 205 -9.96 -25.02 -3.12
CA ARG A 205 -9.41 -25.43 -1.82
C ARG A 205 -7.96 -24.92 -1.74
N ILE A 206 -7.79 -23.71 -1.25
CA ILE A 206 -6.48 -23.14 -1.03
C ILE A 206 -5.85 -23.84 0.15
N GLY A 207 -5.03 -24.86 -0.13
CA GLY A 207 -4.07 -25.39 0.82
C GLY A 207 -3.05 -24.30 1.14
N LYS A 208 -2.63 -24.16 2.39
CA LYS A 208 -1.61 -23.18 2.80
C LYS A 208 -0.38 -23.31 1.90
N GLY A 209 -0.14 -22.30 1.07
CA GLY A 209 1.08 -22.14 0.28
C GLY A 209 1.13 -22.80 -1.10
N ILE A 210 0.06 -23.43 -1.57
CA ILE A 210 0.01 -24.04 -2.92
C ILE A 210 -0.83 -23.13 -3.82
N ARG A 211 -0.24 -22.66 -4.94
CA ARG A 211 -0.98 -22.03 -6.04
C ARG A 211 -1.67 -23.15 -6.82
N GLU A 212 -2.96 -23.30 -6.65
CA GLU A 212 -3.76 -24.17 -7.49
C GLU A 212 -4.22 -23.42 -8.74
N THR A 213 -4.11 -24.07 -9.89
CA THR A 213 -4.67 -23.55 -11.14
C THR A 213 -6.19 -23.68 -11.04
N PHE A 214 -6.88 -22.56 -11.10
CA PHE A 214 -8.34 -22.54 -11.12
C PHE A 214 -8.86 -23.11 -12.43
N ARG A 215 -9.80 -24.04 -12.36
CA ARG A 215 -10.58 -24.52 -13.51
C ARG A 215 -12.01 -24.03 -13.35
N ASN A 216 -12.47 -23.24 -14.30
CA ASN A 216 -13.83 -22.77 -14.30
C ASN A 216 -14.81 -23.93 -14.53
N THR A 217 -15.85 -24.01 -13.71
CA THR A 217 -17.04 -24.81 -13.96
C THR A 217 -18.11 -23.98 -14.67
N THR A 218 -19.15 -24.64 -15.20
CA THR A 218 -20.28 -23.91 -15.83
C THR A 218 -20.91 -22.90 -14.88
N ASN A 219 -21.06 -23.24 -13.61
CA ASN A 219 -21.66 -22.35 -12.61
C ASN A 219 -20.75 -21.16 -12.27
N SER A 220 -19.42 -21.36 -12.18
CA SER A 220 -18.50 -20.27 -11.95
C SER A 220 -18.45 -19.29 -13.13
N VAL A 221 -18.52 -19.80 -14.35
CA VAL A 221 -18.58 -18.96 -15.56
C VAL A 221 -19.79 -18.05 -15.55
N VAL A 222 -20.98 -18.59 -15.25
CA VAL A 222 -22.22 -17.77 -15.17
C VAL A 222 -22.08 -16.69 -14.11
N SER A 223 -21.67 -17.04 -12.89
CA SER A 223 -21.52 -16.05 -11.80
C SER A 223 -20.45 -14.98 -12.08
N LEU A 224 -19.39 -15.34 -12.80
CA LEU A 224 -18.37 -14.39 -13.22
C LEU A 224 -18.91 -13.43 -14.28
N TRP A 225 -19.68 -13.94 -15.27
CA TRP A 225 -20.35 -13.13 -16.29
C TRP A 225 -21.33 -12.14 -15.69
N GLU A 226 -22.23 -12.60 -14.81
CA GLU A 226 -23.15 -11.74 -14.06
C GLU A 226 -22.40 -10.66 -13.27
N GLY A 227 -21.24 -11.03 -12.70
CA GLY A 227 -20.35 -10.10 -12.02
C GLY A 227 -19.80 -9.00 -12.94
N VAL A 228 -19.35 -9.35 -14.14
CA VAL A 228 -18.84 -8.40 -15.15
C VAL A 228 -19.95 -7.45 -15.59
N GLU A 229 -21.10 -7.95 -16.02
CA GLU A 229 -22.25 -7.15 -16.47
C GLU A 229 -22.69 -6.15 -15.37
N MET A 230 -22.72 -6.60 -14.14
CA MET A 230 -23.13 -5.75 -13.03
C MET A 230 -22.09 -4.67 -12.70
N LEU A 231 -20.79 -4.99 -12.81
CA LEU A 231 -19.74 -3.98 -12.64
C LEU A 231 -19.75 -2.94 -13.76
N GLU A 232 -20.08 -3.33 -15.00
CA GLU A 232 -20.29 -2.39 -16.10
C GLU A 232 -21.48 -1.46 -15.82
N PHE A 233 -22.61 -2.01 -15.41
CA PHE A 233 -23.77 -1.22 -15.00
C PHE A 233 -23.43 -0.23 -13.87
N LEU A 234 -22.68 -0.66 -12.85
CA LEU A 234 -22.27 0.21 -11.75
C LEU A 234 -21.29 1.30 -12.22
N LEU A 235 -20.37 0.98 -13.13
CA LEU A 235 -19.42 1.95 -13.70
C LEU A 235 -20.13 3.05 -14.47
N GLU A 236 -21.12 2.71 -15.27
CA GLU A 236 -21.95 3.68 -16.00
C GLU A 236 -22.79 4.54 -15.06
N LYS A 237 -23.50 3.90 -14.11
CA LYS A 237 -24.38 4.57 -13.16
C LYS A 237 -23.63 5.52 -12.22
N LEU A 238 -22.42 5.15 -11.82
CA LEU A 238 -21.60 5.89 -10.86
C LEU A 238 -20.60 6.86 -11.53
N GLU A 239 -20.61 6.99 -12.84
CA GLU A 239 -19.57 7.70 -13.60
C GLU A 239 -19.18 9.06 -13.04
N ARG A 240 -20.17 9.85 -12.57
CA ARG A 240 -19.96 11.22 -12.07
C ARG A 240 -20.18 11.38 -10.56
N SER A 241 -20.64 10.35 -9.89
CA SER A 241 -21.07 10.42 -8.49
C SER A 241 -20.05 9.90 -7.48
N VAL A 242 -18.99 9.26 -7.98
CA VAL A 242 -17.95 8.67 -7.09
C VAL A 242 -16.55 9.21 -7.42
N PRO A 243 -15.65 9.22 -6.42
CA PRO A 243 -14.25 9.57 -6.64
C PRO A 243 -13.55 8.60 -7.61
N LYS A 244 -12.55 9.11 -8.31
CA LYS A 244 -11.75 8.36 -9.27
C LYS A 244 -11.21 7.02 -8.70
N TRP A 245 -10.89 6.96 -7.40
CA TRP A 245 -10.36 5.74 -6.81
C TRP A 245 -11.39 4.60 -6.72
N ILE A 246 -12.69 4.90 -6.46
CA ILE A 246 -13.77 3.90 -6.51
C ILE A 246 -13.92 3.38 -7.93
N ARG A 247 -13.97 4.28 -8.91
CA ARG A 247 -14.08 3.91 -10.31
C ARG A 247 -12.94 3.00 -10.75
N ASN A 248 -11.70 3.38 -10.47
CA ASN A 248 -10.53 2.56 -10.78
C ASN A 248 -10.61 1.16 -10.13
N ARG A 249 -11.14 1.08 -8.90
CA ARG A 249 -11.31 -0.21 -8.22
C ARG A 249 -12.41 -1.07 -8.83
N LEU A 250 -13.51 -0.47 -9.29
CA LEU A 250 -14.56 -1.18 -10.02
C LEU A 250 -14.03 -1.69 -11.37
N GLU A 251 -13.25 -0.86 -12.09
CA GLU A 251 -12.57 -1.25 -13.33
C GLU A 251 -11.59 -2.40 -13.09
N GLU A 252 -10.74 -2.32 -12.04
CA GLU A 252 -9.84 -3.41 -11.66
C GLU A 252 -10.60 -4.70 -11.32
N ALA A 253 -11.71 -4.60 -10.60
CA ALA A 253 -12.56 -5.74 -10.26
C ALA A 253 -13.14 -6.40 -11.51
N LYS A 254 -13.67 -5.60 -12.45
CA LYS A 254 -14.18 -6.06 -13.74
C LYS A 254 -13.09 -6.79 -14.52
N ASP A 255 -11.93 -6.18 -14.69
CA ASP A 255 -10.80 -6.77 -15.42
C ASP A 255 -10.34 -8.11 -14.82
N VAL A 256 -10.36 -8.26 -13.47
CA VAL A 256 -10.02 -9.53 -12.82
C VAL A 256 -11.05 -10.61 -13.14
N LEU A 257 -12.34 -10.29 -13.16
CA LEU A 257 -13.39 -11.24 -13.52
C LEU A 257 -13.30 -11.64 -15.01
N GLU A 258 -13.09 -10.68 -15.90
CA GLU A 258 -12.90 -10.93 -17.34
C GLU A 258 -11.67 -11.82 -17.60
N LEU A 259 -10.53 -11.52 -16.99
CA LEU A 259 -9.33 -12.35 -17.11
C LEU A 259 -9.57 -13.77 -16.58
N SER A 260 -10.40 -13.92 -15.54
CA SER A 260 -10.77 -15.23 -15.02
C SER A 260 -11.66 -16.02 -15.99
N LEU A 261 -12.40 -15.35 -16.89
CA LEU A 261 -13.21 -15.96 -17.93
C LEU A 261 -12.39 -16.38 -19.16
N ILE A 262 -11.31 -15.66 -19.47
CA ILE A 262 -10.47 -15.94 -20.65
C ILE A 262 -9.61 -17.19 -20.48
N HIS A 263 -9.27 -17.56 -19.27
CA HIS A 263 -8.45 -18.75 -18.94
C HIS A 263 -9.29 -20.04 -18.81
N ILE A 264 -10.25 -20.22 -19.71
CA ILE A 264 -11.06 -21.46 -19.84
C ILE A 264 -10.38 -22.46 -20.75
#